data_0aa06ee5b1eb84dd21bd677903b19aae
#
_entry.id   0aa06ee5b1eb84dd21bd677903b19aae
#
_cell.length_a   1.000
_cell.length_b   1.000
_cell.length_c   1.000
_cell.angle_alpha   90.00
_cell.angle_beta   90.00
_cell.angle_gamma   90.00
#
_symmetry.space_group_name_H-M   'P 1'
#
loop_
_entity.id
_entity.type
_entity.pdbx_description
1 polymer ?
#
loop_
_entity_poly.entity_id
_entity_poly.type
_entity_poly.pdbx_seq_one_letter_code
_entity_poly.pdbx_strand_id
1 'polypeptide(L)'
;MSKRAGRLVARLGKRAGELVDGEPLDKALGESLERAEARLPHRPVEHDKLVDRLADALLASDEPPDLAALQRLHAADLNLACALEARDERAVAIAEAELMPAVRESAGRIDSSPAFVDEVCQRVRDRLLVGDRDAPAAIAQYRGTGPLARWVRVIASRIALDMKRADANVEHASEDALAALPAPGDPELEVIWRTCAAEYKTALTTGFASLSRRERTLLRQRYIDELDIEALGRLYRVHPSTAFRWVKQAEQQLASSTRASLMDKLALSESQVHSIERMVASQLQVSLERMLRGKPRT
;
A
#
# COMPACT_ATOMS: atom_id res chain seq x y z
N MET A 1 5.59 21.02 26.93
CA MET A 1 4.95 20.48 25.70
C MET A 1 4.45 21.64 24.88
N SER A 2 4.90 21.75 23.66
CA SER A 2 4.46 22.81 22.73
C SER A 2 2.98 22.65 22.35
N LYS A 3 2.35 23.73 21.85
CA LYS A 3 0.96 23.67 21.35
C LYS A 3 0.80 22.60 20.25
N ARG A 4 1.83 22.38 19.42
CA ARG A 4 1.84 21.43 18.31
C ARG A 4 1.92 19.99 18.82
N ALA A 5 2.79 19.71 19.78
CA ALA A 5 2.86 18.36 20.40
C ALA A 5 1.57 18.04 21.17
N GLY A 6 0.99 19.02 21.87
CA GLY A 6 -0.32 18.86 22.49
C GLY A 6 -1.43 18.51 21.48
N ARG A 7 -1.41 19.11 20.29
CA ARG A 7 -2.35 18.79 19.20
C ARG A 7 -2.16 17.36 18.70
N LEU A 8 -0.90 16.95 18.47
CA LEU A 8 -0.58 15.57 18.06
C LEU A 8 -1.11 14.55 19.06
N VAL A 9 -0.77 14.71 20.34
CA VAL A 9 -1.20 13.82 21.42
C VAL A 9 -2.73 13.79 21.55
N ALA A 10 -3.40 14.95 21.46
CA ALA A 10 -4.86 15.04 21.52
C ALA A 10 -5.52 14.24 20.38
N ARG A 11 -4.96 14.30 19.15
CA ARG A 11 -5.48 13.57 18.01
C ARG A 11 -5.21 12.07 18.10
N LEU A 12 -4.06 11.65 18.62
CA LEU A 12 -3.74 10.24 18.88
C LEU A 12 -4.61 9.64 20.00
N GLY A 13 -5.10 10.47 20.92
CA GLY A 13 -5.98 10.05 22.00
C GLY A 13 -5.40 8.92 22.84
N LYS A 14 -6.16 7.85 23.07
CA LYS A 14 -5.71 6.69 23.86
C LYS A 14 -4.52 5.94 23.25
N ARG A 15 -4.23 6.11 21.98
CA ARG A 15 -3.08 5.48 21.29
C ARG A 15 -1.79 6.28 21.44
N ALA A 16 -1.83 7.46 22.06
CA ALA A 16 -0.63 8.28 22.27
C ALA A 16 0.46 7.57 23.12
N GLY A 17 0.06 6.65 24.01
CA GLY A 17 0.99 5.79 24.77
C GLY A 17 2.18 6.55 25.36
N GLU A 18 3.38 6.12 25.03
CA GLU A 18 4.65 6.69 25.49
C GLU A 18 5.02 8.05 24.85
N LEU A 19 4.26 8.50 23.81
CA LEU A 19 4.50 9.80 23.17
C LEU A 19 4.15 11.00 24.07
N VAL A 20 3.68 10.78 25.29
CA VAL A 20 3.24 11.84 26.21
C VAL A 20 4.43 12.61 26.83
N ASP A 21 5.67 12.11 26.71
CA ASP A 21 6.86 12.75 27.27
C ASP A 21 7.27 14.01 26.47
N GLY A 22 7.09 15.17 27.06
CA GLY A 22 7.05 16.49 26.43
C GLY A 22 8.27 16.88 25.60
N GLU A 23 9.50 16.82 26.13
CA GLU A 23 10.68 17.39 25.46
C GLU A 23 11.18 16.56 24.25
N PRO A 24 11.27 15.21 24.31
CA PRO A 24 11.68 14.42 23.16
C PRO A 24 10.67 14.50 22.00
N LEU A 25 9.38 14.56 22.30
CA LEU A 25 8.32 14.72 21.29
C LEU A 25 8.39 16.10 20.62
N ASP A 26 8.55 17.17 21.39
CA ASP A 26 8.69 18.53 20.88
C ASP A 26 9.88 18.63 19.92
N LYS A 27 11.01 18.00 20.25
CA LYS A 27 12.21 17.94 19.40
C LYS A 27 11.95 17.16 18.11
N ALA A 28 11.45 15.94 18.21
CA ALA A 28 11.19 15.08 17.04
C ALA A 28 10.15 15.71 16.08
N LEU A 29 9.13 16.35 16.64
CA LEU A 29 8.13 17.07 15.84
C LEU A 29 8.73 18.32 15.20
N GLY A 30 9.56 19.08 15.93
CA GLY A 30 10.30 20.24 15.39
C GLY A 30 11.16 19.85 14.19
N GLU A 31 11.99 18.81 14.30
CA GLU A 31 12.82 18.29 13.21
C GLU A 31 11.98 17.84 11.99
N SER A 32 10.81 17.25 12.23
CA SER A 32 9.89 16.85 11.16
C SER A 32 9.29 18.06 10.43
N LEU A 33 8.95 19.10 11.16
CA LEU A 33 8.42 20.35 10.59
C LEU A 33 9.50 21.13 9.82
N GLU A 34 10.72 21.20 10.33
CA GLU A 34 11.87 21.81 9.63
C GLU A 34 12.15 21.12 8.28
N ARG A 35 12.14 19.77 8.26
CA ARG A 35 12.25 19.01 7.01
C ARG A 35 11.11 19.30 6.03
N ALA A 36 9.91 19.49 6.56
CA ALA A 36 8.74 19.84 5.74
C ALA A 36 8.84 21.25 5.17
N GLU A 37 9.37 22.22 5.92
CA GLU A 37 9.63 23.59 5.46
C GLU A 37 10.69 23.65 4.37
N ALA A 38 11.76 22.89 4.53
CA ALA A 38 12.86 22.82 3.56
C ALA A 38 12.41 22.29 2.18
N ARG A 39 11.37 21.47 2.13
CA ARG A 39 10.82 20.90 0.89
C ARG A 39 10.07 21.93 0.03
N LEU A 40 9.40 22.89 0.67
CA LEU A 40 8.60 23.95 0.03
C LEU A 40 9.06 25.32 0.52
N PRO A 41 10.26 25.78 0.12
CA PRO A 41 10.75 27.08 0.52
C PRO A 41 9.79 28.16 0.02
N HIS A 42 9.61 29.20 0.83
CA HIS A 42 8.71 30.33 0.56
C HIS A 42 7.21 30.04 0.61
N ARG A 43 6.79 28.84 1.06
CA ARG A 43 5.40 28.57 1.41
C ARG A 43 5.28 28.39 2.91
N PRO A 44 4.41 29.15 3.59
CA PRO A 44 4.12 28.91 5.01
C PRO A 44 3.57 27.48 5.17
N VAL A 45 4.21 26.67 6.01
CA VAL A 45 3.66 25.37 6.37
C VAL A 45 2.43 25.57 7.24
N GLU A 46 1.31 25.00 6.83
CA GLU A 46 0.13 24.91 7.68
C GLU A 46 0.39 23.86 8.77
N HIS A 47 1.17 24.23 9.79
CA HIS A 47 1.65 23.32 10.83
C HIS A 47 0.52 22.50 11.46
N ASP A 48 -0.62 23.09 11.69
CA ASP A 48 -1.76 22.40 12.31
C ASP A 48 -2.28 21.27 11.40
N LYS A 49 -2.38 21.52 10.08
CA LYS A 49 -2.79 20.52 9.08
C LYS A 49 -1.74 19.41 8.95
N LEU A 50 -0.46 19.78 8.93
CA LEU A 50 0.63 18.81 8.83
C LEU A 50 0.70 17.94 10.09
N VAL A 51 0.53 18.51 11.28
CA VAL A 51 0.48 17.75 12.54
C VAL A 51 -0.70 16.76 12.54
N ASP A 52 -1.86 17.16 12.05
CA ASP A 52 -3.01 16.28 11.90
C ASP A 52 -2.72 15.13 10.94
N ARG A 53 -2.05 15.39 9.81
CA ARG A 53 -1.64 14.35 8.84
C ARG A 53 -0.60 13.40 9.42
N LEU A 54 0.35 13.89 10.21
CA LEU A 54 1.31 13.05 10.92
C LEU A 54 0.60 12.15 11.95
N ALA A 55 -0.36 12.69 12.69
CA ALA A 55 -1.18 11.89 13.61
C ALA A 55 -1.97 10.81 12.88
N ASP A 56 -2.64 11.15 11.77
CA ASP A 56 -3.41 10.20 10.96
C ASP A 56 -2.51 9.09 10.39
N ALA A 57 -1.29 9.43 9.98
CA ALA A 57 -0.30 8.47 9.52
C ALA A 57 0.14 7.49 10.63
N LEU A 58 0.36 7.99 11.84
CA LEU A 58 0.68 7.18 13.02
C LEU A 58 -0.51 6.29 13.44
N LEU A 59 -1.73 6.81 13.38
CA LEU A 59 -2.94 6.05 13.71
C LEU A 59 -3.23 4.92 12.72
N ALA A 60 -2.80 5.07 11.47
CA ALA A 60 -2.95 4.08 10.43
C ALA A 60 -1.99 2.90 10.56
N SER A 61 -0.97 3.00 11.42
CA SER A 61 -0.08 1.88 11.73
C SER A 61 -0.73 0.95 12.75
N ASP A 62 -0.49 -0.36 12.61
CA ASP A 62 -0.91 -1.36 13.61
C ASP A 62 -0.01 -1.31 14.87
N GLU A 63 1.19 -0.75 14.75
CA GLU A 63 2.13 -0.56 15.85
C GLU A 63 1.73 0.63 16.72
N PRO A 64 1.99 0.58 18.03
CA PRO A 64 1.81 1.73 18.92
C PRO A 64 2.64 2.91 18.39
N PRO A 65 2.07 4.14 18.34
CA PRO A 65 2.83 5.32 17.98
C PRO A 65 3.99 5.55 18.96
N ASP A 66 5.21 5.63 18.44
CA ASP A 66 6.42 5.98 19.19
C ASP A 66 7.21 7.09 18.48
N LEU A 67 8.24 7.61 19.12
CA LEU A 67 9.09 8.65 18.53
C LEU A 67 9.80 8.18 17.26
N ALA A 68 10.20 6.91 17.21
CA ALA A 68 10.86 6.34 16.05
C ALA A 68 9.89 6.23 14.86
N ALA A 69 8.63 5.89 15.11
CA ALA A 69 7.59 5.91 14.08
C ALA A 69 7.38 7.32 13.52
N LEU A 70 7.30 8.34 14.38
CA LEU A 70 7.19 9.74 13.95
C LEU A 70 8.40 10.17 13.09
N GLN A 71 9.61 9.81 13.49
CA GLN A 71 10.84 10.15 12.76
C GLN A 71 10.95 9.43 11.41
N ARG A 72 10.37 8.23 11.27
CA ARG A 72 10.32 7.47 10.01
C ARG A 72 9.35 8.05 8.99
N LEU A 73 8.39 8.88 9.41
CA LEU A 73 7.45 9.49 8.47
C LEU A 73 8.15 10.49 7.54
N HIS A 74 7.75 10.45 6.29
CA HIS A 74 8.20 11.37 5.24
C HIS A 74 7.47 12.72 5.35
N ALA A 75 7.75 13.48 6.42
CA ALA A 75 7.06 14.75 6.73
C ALA A 75 7.18 15.78 5.60
N ALA A 76 8.32 15.82 4.91
CA ALA A 76 8.53 16.67 3.74
C ALA A 76 7.57 16.33 2.59
N ASP A 77 7.40 15.05 2.31
CA ASP A 77 6.48 14.56 1.28
C ASP A 77 5.02 14.73 1.71
N LEU A 78 4.70 14.58 3.00
CA LEU A 78 3.36 14.89 3.54
C LEU A 78 3.02 16.37 3.37
N ASN A 79 3.98 17.28 3.60
CA ASN A 79 3.78 18.70 3.36
C ASN A 79 3.53 19.00 1.88
N LEU A 80 4.29 18.39 0.98
CA LEU A 80 4.05 18.49 -0.45
C LEU A 80 2.66 17.96 -0.82
N ALA A 81 2.23 16.83 -0.26
CA ALA A 81 0.90 16.29 -0.47
C ALA A 81 -0.21 17.23 0.02
N CYS A 82 -0.06 17.84 1.20
CA CYS A 82 -0.98 18.85 1.72
C CYS A 82 -1.07 20.08 0.81
N ALA A 83 0.05 20.50 0.23
CA ALA A 83 0.11 21.62 -0.69
C ALA A 83 -0.55 21.30 -2.04
N LEU A 84 -0.35 20.09 -2.56
CA LEU A 84 -1.01 19.59 -3.78
C LEU A 84 -2.53 19.48 -3.58
N GLU A 85 -2.97 19.00 -2.43
CA GLU A 85 -4.38 18.94 -2.05
C GLU A 85 -5.03 20.36 -2.02
N ALA A 86 -4.26 21.36 -1.58
CA ALA A 86 -4.65 22.77 -1.61
C ALA A 86 -4.51 23.41 -3.00
N ARG A 87 -4.08 22.65 -4.03
CA ARG A 87 -3.82 23.13 -5.40
C ARG A 87 -2.82 24.29 -5.46
N ASP A 88 -1.81 24.26 -4.60
CA ASP A 88 -0.74 25.25 -4.60
C ASP A 88 0.09 25.12 -5.90
N GLU A 89 0.22 26.20 -6.66
CA GLU A 89 0.90 26.19 -7.97
C GLU A 89 2.36 25.78 -7.89
N ARG A 90 3.05 26.13 -6.81
CA ARG A 90 4.46 25.78 -6.60
C ARG A 90 4.60 24.30 -6.28
N ALA A 91 3.69 23.76 -5.46
CA ALA A 91 3.64 22.34 -5.18
C ALA A 91 3.37 21.52 -6.45
N VAL A 92 2.48 22.02 -7.31
CA VAL A 92 2.22 21.40 -8.63
C VAL A 92 3.49 21.44 -9.49
N ALA A 93 4.19 22.57 -9.56
CA ALA A 93 5.45 22.66 -10.31
C ALA A 93 6.52 21.69 -9.78
N ILE A 94 6.66 21.53 -8.46
CA ILE A 94 7.58 20.57 -7.84
C ILE A 94 7.14 19.14 -8.18
N ALA A 95 5.86 18.81 -8.10
CA ALA A 95 5.36 17.49 -8.46
C ALA A 95 5.61 17.15 -9.94
N GLU A 96 5.42 18.11 -10.85
CA GLU A 96 5.76 17.93 -12.26
C GLU A 96 7.27 17.67 -12.46
N ALA A 97 8.13 18.41 -11.78
CA ALA A 97 9.56 18.26 -11.92
C ALA A 97 10.10 16.95 -11.31
N GLU A 98 9.59 16.52 -10.17
CA GLU A 98 10.18 15.44 -9.38
C GLU A 98 9.43 14.11 -9.50
N LEU A 99 8.09 14.14 -9.66
CA LEU A 99 7.28 12.91 -9.70
C LEU A 99 7.02 12.44 -11.13
N MET A 100 6.78 13.35 -12.09
CA MET A 100 6.46 12.96 -13.47
C MET A 100 7.57 12.22 -14.21
N PRO A 101 8.87 12.48 -14.02
CA PRO A 101 9.92 11.64 -14.60
C PRO A 101 9.80 10.17 -14.20
N ALA A 102 9.48 9.91 -12.92
CA ALA A 102 9.28 8.56 -12.41
C ALA A 102 8.02 7.89 -12.97
N VAL A 103 6.97 8.67 -13.25
CA VAL A 103 5.75 8.20 -13.93
C VAL A 103 6.07 7.80 -15.37
N ARG A 104 6.78 8.66 -16.12
CA ARG A 104 7.20 8.38 -17.51
C ARG A 104 8.06 7.13 -17.61
N GLU A 105 9.02 6.98 -16.70
CA GLU A 105 9.86 5.80 -16.61
C GLU A 105 9.02 4.52 -16.37
N SER A 106 8.06 4.57 -15.45
CA SER A 106 7.20 3.44 -15.12
C SER A 106 6.26 3.07 -16.27
N ALA A 107 5.67 4.06 -16.93
CA ALA A 107 4.82 3.86 -18.09
C ALA A 107 5.61 3.31 -19.29
N GLY A 108 6.80 3.88 -19.56
CA GLY A 108 7.67 3.49 -20.68
C GLY A 108 8.22 2.07 -20.57
N ARG A 109 8.24 1.49 -19.38
CA ARG A 109 8.58 0.06 -19.17
C ARG A 109 7.45 -0.88 -19.58
N ILE A 110 6.21 -0.39 -19.59
CA ILE A 110 5.02 -1.18 -19.97
C ILE A 110 4.74 -0.99 -21.47
N ASP A 111 4.81 0.25 -21.94
CA ASP A 111 4.75 0.58 -23.36
C ASP A 111 5.54 1.86 -23.60
N SER A 112 6.54 1.77 -24.49
CA SER A 112 7.45 2.87 -24.78
C SER A 112 6.89 3.86 -25.82
N SER A 113 5.68 3.64 -26.34
CA SER A 113 5.08 4.59 -27.31
C SER A 113 4.78 5.93 -26.63
N PRO A 114 5.18 7.06 -27.23
CA PRO A 114 5.00 8.37 -26.62
C PRO A 114 3.54 8.69 -26.28
N ALA A 115 2.60 8.30 -27.15
CA ALA A 115 1.18 8.52 -26.92
C ALA A 115 0.67 7.79 -25.67
N PHE A 116 1.10 6.54 -25.45
CA PHE A 116 0.76 5.78 -24.26
C PHE A 116 1.33 6.41 -23.00
N VAL A 117 2.62 6.76 -23.02
CA VAL A 117 3.29 7.40 -21.88
C VAL A 117 2.63 8.72 -21.50
N ASP A 118 2.28 9.55 -22.48
CA ASP A 118 1.62 10.84 -22.24
C ASP A 118 0.22 10.66 -21.68
N GLU A 119 -0.54 9.70 -22.18
CA GLU A 119 -1.89 9.37 -21.67
C GLU A 119 -1.81 8.85 -20.21
N VAL A 120 -0.86 7.98 -19.89
CA VAL A 120 -0.62 7.54 -18.50
C VAL A 120 -0.29 8.73 -17.61
N CYS A 121 0.59 9.63 -18.05
CA CYS A 121 0.94 10.83 -17.30
C CYS A 121 -0.30 11.71 -17.03
N GLN A 122 -1.17 11.87 -18.01
CA GLN A 122 -2.40 12.65 -17.85
C GLN A 122 -3.34 12.00 -16.82
N ARG A 123 -3.59 10.70 -16.95
CA ARG A 123 -4.44 9.97 -15.99
C ARG A 123 -3.87 9.97 -14.57
N VAL A 124 -2.54 9.94 -14.42
CA VAL A 124 -1.89 10.07 -13.11
C VAL A 124 -2.16 11.44 -12.50
N ARG A 125 -2.04 12.54 -13.28
CA ARG A 125 -2.38 13.89 -12.81
C ARG A 125 -3.81 13.97 -12.34
N ASP A 126 -4.74 13.49 -13.16
CA ASP A 126 -6.16 13.51 -12.84
C ASP A 126 -6.44 12.70 -11.55
N ARG A 127 -5.88 11.50 -11.46
CA ARG A 127 -6.05 10.65 -10.28
C ARG A 127 -5.45 11.26 -9.02
N LEU A 128 -4.27 11.90 -9.13
CA LEU A 128 -3.58 12.51 -7.98
C LEU A 128 -4.29 13.76 -7.48
N LEU A 129 -4.72 14.66 -8.40
CA LEU A 129 -5.11 16.04 -8.06
C LEU A 129 -6.61 16.28 -8.16
N VAL A 130 -7.32 15.57 -9.02
CA VAL A 130 -8.76 15.79 -9.22
C VAL A 130 -9.59 14.74 -8.51
N GLY A 131 -9.15 13.49 -8.54
CA GLY A 131 -9.95 12.34 -8.09
C GLY A 131 -10.97 11.91 -9.16
N ASP A 132 -11.88 11.02 -8.76
CA ASP A 132 -12.97 10.54 -9.61
C ASP A 132 -14.33 10.91 -8.98
N ARG A 133 -15.44 10.74 -9.70
CA ARG A 133 -16.80 11.09 -9.22
C ARG A 133 -17.12 10.46 -7.87
N ASP A 134 -16.58 9.25 -7.62
CA ASP A 134 -16.85 8.45 -6.44
C ASP A 134 -15.65 8.35 -5.46
N ALA A 135 -14.51 9.01 -5.76
CA ALA A 135 -13.30 8.93 -4.94
C ALA A 135 -12.55 10.26 -4.89
N PRO A 136 -12.12 10.70 -3.70
CA PRO A 136 -11.32 11.91 -3.55
C PRO A 136 -9.98 11.79 -4.29
N ALA A 137 -9.33 12.94 -4.54
CA ALA A 137 -7.98 12.99 -5.08
C ALA A 137 -7.04 12.06 -4.31
N ALA A 138 -6.31 11.23 -5.03
CA ALA A 138 -5.50 10.19 -4.39
C ALA A 138 -4.44 10.78 -3.45
N ILE A 139 -3.93 11.99 -3.73
CA ILE A 139 -2.94 12.67 -2.90
C ILE A 139 -3.42 12.87 -1.45
N ALA A 140 -4.72 13.03 -1.23
CA ALA A 140 -5.32 13.15 0.10
C ALA A 140 -5.13 11.85 0.94
N GLN A 141 -4.89 10.73 0.30
CA GLN A 141 -4.74 9.42 0.93
C GLN A 141 -3.26 9.04 1.19
N TYR A 142 -2.30 9.85 0.71
CA TYR A 142 -0.88 9.61 0.98
C TYR A 142 -0.57 9.79 2.46
N ARG A 143 0.06 8.77 3.09
CA ARG A 143 0.28 8.71 4.55
C ARG A 143 1.72 8.94 4.99
N GLY A 144 2.64 9.19 4.07
CA GLY A 144 4.05 9.45 4.44
C GLY A 144 4.82 8.25 4.99
N THR A 145 4.33 7.02 4.81
CA THR A 145 5.00 5.78 5.26
C THR A 145 6.16 5.34 4.36
N GLY A 146 6.35 6.03 3.23
CA GLY A 146 7.43 5.82 2.27
C GLY A 146 7.53 7.02 1.33
N PRO A 147 8.58 7.12 0.48
CA PRO A 147 8.74 8.25 -0.44
C PRO A 147 7.53 8.45 -1.36
N LEU A 148 7.08 9.69 -1.52
CA LEU A 148 5.94 10.04 -2.38
C LEU A 148 6.15 9.60 -3.83
N ALA A 149 7.37 9.76 -4.35
CA ALA A 149 7.71 9.31 -5.71
C ALA A 149 7.50 7.81 -5.90
N ARG A 150 7.82 7.00 -4.89
CA ARG A 150 7.57 5.55 -4.93
C ARG A 150 6.06 5.24 -4.96
N TRP A 151 5.29 5.92 -4.13
CA TRP A 151 3.84 5.76 -4.08
C TRP A 151 3.18 6.15 -5.41
N VAL A 152 3.64 7.25 -6.04
CA VAL A 152 3.16 7.69 -7.36
C VAL A 152 3.53 6.71 -8.47
N ARG A 153 4.73 6.09 -8.42
CA ARG A 153 5.11 5.02 -9.37
C ARG A 153 4.14 3.84 -9.34
N VAL A 154 3.69 3.44 -8.15
CA VAL A 154 2.70 2.37 -8.00
C VAL A 154 1.41 2.73 -8.71
N ILE A 155 0.92 3.96 -8.52
CA ILE A 155 -0.28 4.46 -9.20
C ILE A 155 -0.10 4.45 -10.73
N ALA A 156 1.06 4.96 -11.21
CA ALA A 156 1.38 5.02 -12.63
C ALA A 156 1.42 3.64 -13.28
N SER A 157 2.13 2.70 -12.67
CA SER A 157 2.24 1.33 -13.18
C SER A 157 0.87 0.65 -13.31
N ARG A 158 -0.04 0.94 -12.37
CA ARG A 158 -1.40 0.38 -12.40
C ARG A 158 -2.24 0.97 -13.49
N ILE A 159 -2.25 2.31 -13.60
CA ILE A 159 -2.97 2.99 -14.68
C ILE A 159 -2.51 2.47 -16.03
N ALA A 160 -1.20 2.32 -16.22
CA ALA A 160 -0.61 1.81 -17.44
C ALA A 160 -1.06 0.36 -17.76
N LEU A 161 -1.09 -0.52 -16.75
CA LEU A 161 -1.57 -1.89 -16.94
C LEU A 161 -3.07 -1.97 -17.20
N ASP A 162 -3.86 -1.15 -16.50
CA ASP A 162 -5.31 -1.12 -16.72
C ASP A 162 -5.64 -0.63 -18.14
N MET A 163 -4.89 0.34 -18.67
CA MET A 163 -4.99 0.79 -20.06
C MET A 163 -4.65 -0.34 -21.05
N LYS A 164 -3.52 -1.03 -20.85
CA LYS A 164 -3.13 -2.16 -21.72
C LYS A 164 -4.16 -3.28 -21.74
N ARG A 165 -4.79 -3.57 -20.61
CA ARG A 165 -5.86 -4.56 -20.54
C ARG A 165 -7.14 -4.10 -21.26
N ALA A 166 -7.47 -2.81 -21.15
CA ALA A 166 -8.60 -2.25 -21.88
C ALA A 166 -8.39 -2.36 -23.39
N ASP A 167 -7.19 -2.04 -23.88
CA ASP A 167 -6.82 -2.14 -25.29
C ASP A 167 -6.87 -3.61 -25.78
N ALA A 168 -6.30 -4.55 -25.00
CA ALA A 168 -6.34 -5.97 -25.33
C ALA A 168 -7.78 -6.54 -25.36
N ASN A 169 -8.68 -6.06 -24.50
CA ASN A 169 -10.07 -6.47 -24.48
C ASN A 169 -10.88 -5.90 -25.67
N VAL A 170 -10.45 -4.80 -26.26
CA VAL A 170 -11.06 -4.23 -27.48
C VAL A 170 -10.62 -5.01 -28.73
N GLU A 171 -9.37 -5.50 -28.75
CA GLU A 171 -8.84 -6.29 -29.87
C GLU A 171 -9.33 -7.75 -29.88
N HIS A 172 -9.69 -8.30 -28.71
CA HIS A 172 -10.11 -9.70 -28.56
C HIS A 172 -11.46 -9.80 -27.84
N ALA A 173 -12.55 -9.56 -28.59
CA ALA A 173 -13.90 -10.01 -28.19
C ALA A 173 -14.07 -11.52 -28.44
N SER A 174 -13.18 -12.37 -27.95
CA SER A 174 -13.27 -13.83 -28.03
C SER A 174 -12.73 -14.49 -26.75
N GLU A 175 -13.33 -15.64 -26.43
CA GLU A 175 -13.21 -16.42 -25.17
C GLU A 175 -11.78 -16.82 -24.69
N ASP A 176 -10.72 -16.42 -25.39
CA ASP A 176 -9.33 -16.71 -25.06
C ASP A 176 -8.64 -15.70 -24.11
N ALA A 177 -9.34 -14.65 -23.65
CA ALA A 177 -8.77 -13.64 -22.75
C ALA A 177 -8.44 -14.17 -21.35
N LEU A 178 -8.79 -15.40 -21.01
CA LEU A 178 -8.40 -16.06 -19.75
C LEU A 178 -6.97 -16.65 -19.79
N ALA A 179 -6.40 -16.79 -20.98
CA ALA A 179 -5.08 -17.43 -21.18
C ALA A 179 -3.90 -16.44 -21.18
N ALA A 180 -4.14 -15.15 -21.22
CA ALA A 180 -3.09 -14.13 -21.18
C ALA A 180 -2.74 -13.73 -19.74
N LEU A 181 -2.47 -14.69 -18.85
CA LEU A 181 -1.70 -14.44 -17.64
C LEU A 181 -0.24 -14.24 -18.07
N PRO A 182 0.43 -13.14 -17.65
CA PRO A 182 1.85 -12.98 -17.92
C PRO A 182 2.60 -14.21 -17.41
N ALA A 183 3.49 -14.75 -18.24
CA ALA A 183 4.27 -15.93 -17.88
C ALA A 183 5.17 -15.64 -16.67
N PRO A 184 5.50 -16.65 -15.84
CA PRO A 184 6.52 -16.50 -14.81
C PRO A 184 7.83 -16.09 -15.47
N GLY A 185 8.33 -14.87 -15.12
CA GLY A 185 9.55 -14.31 -15.70
C GLY A 185 9.35 -13.04 -16.56
N ASP A 186 8.13 -12.50 -16.63
CA ASP A 186 7.87 -11.22 -17.29
C ASP A 186 8.60 -10.08 -16.54
N PRO A 187 9.56 -9.38 -17.20
CA PRO A 187 10.33 -8.30 -16.56
C PRO A 187 9.45 -7.14 -16.08
N GLU A 188 8.31 -6.92 -16.71
CA GLU A 188 7.37 -5.85 -16.35
C GLU A 188 6.68 -6.14 -15.02
N LEU A 189 6.30 -7.40 -14.80
CA LEU A 189 5.75 -7.86 -13.53
C LEU A 189 6.78 -7.79 -12.40
N GLU A 190 8.05 -8.06 -12.70
CA GLU A 190 9.09 -8.00 -11.70
C GLU A 190 9.30 -6.57 -11.18
N VAL A 191 9.15 -5.56 -12.02
CA VAL A 191 9.23 -4.14 -11.62
C VAL A 191 8.07 -3.76 -10.70
N ILE A 192 6.85 -4.14 -11.07
CA ILE A 192 5.66 -3.87 -10.25
C ILE A 192 5.75 -4.65 -8.94
N TRP A 193 6.16 -5.91 -9.02
CA TRP A 193 6.39 -6.73 -7.85
C TRP A 193 7.43 -6.13 -6.91
N ARG A 194 8.59 -5.70 -7.41
CA ARG A 194 9.62 -5.03 -6.59
C ARG A 194 9.12 -3.74 -5.95
N THR A 195 8.24 -3.01 -6.63
CA THR A 195 7.67 -1.76 -6.12
C THR A 195 6.59 -2.01 -5.07
N CYS A 196 5.76 -3.03 -5.25
CA CYS A 196 4.64 -3.35 -4.35
C CYS A 196 4.98 -4.45 -3.34
N ALA A 197 6.10 -5.17 -3.50
CA ALA A 197 6.41 -6.35 -2.70
C ALA A 197 6.54 -6.06 -1.19
N ALA A 198 7.06 -4.89 -0.83
CA ALA A 198 7.22 -4.51 0.56
C ALA A 198 5.86 -4.24 1.22
N GLU A 199 5.00 -3.50 0.52
CA GLU A 199 3.65 -3.17 0.96
C GLU A 199 2.77 -4.43 1.00
N TYR A 200 2.88 -5.27 -0.03
CA TYR A 200 2.19 -6.55 -0.07
C TYR A 200 2.65 -7.49 1.06
N LYS A 201 3.96 -7.61 1.28
CA LYS A 201 4.51 -8.41 2.39
C LYS A 201 3.99 -7.91 3.73
N THR A 202 3.94 -6.60 3.92
CA THR A 202 3.41 -5.98 5.13
C THR A 202 1.92 -6.24 5.27
N ALA A 203 1.13 -6.04 4.21
CA ALA A 203 -0.30 -6.31 4.20
C ALA A 203 -0.62 -7.79 4.46
N LEU A 204 0.16 -8.69 3.86
CA LEU A 204 0.03 -10.14 4.09
C LEU A 204 0.36 -10.51 5.54
N THR A 205 1.39 -9.89 6.13
CA THR A 205 1.78 -10.10 7.53
C THR A 205 0.65 -9.64 8.47
N THR A 206 0.08 -8.48 8.21
CA THR A 206 -1.08 -7.94 8.94
C THR A 206 -2.29 -8.86 8.79
N GLY A 207 -2.60 -9.27 7.56
CA GLY A 207 -3.68 -10.22 7.29
C GLY A 207 -3.49 -11.55 8.02
N PHE A 208 -2.26 -12.06 8.06
CA PHE A 208 -1.94 -13.29 8.80
C PHE A 208 -2.05 -13.13 10.32
N ALA A 209 -1.69 -11.97 10.86
CA ALA A 209 -1.85 -11.66 12.27
C ALA A 209 -3.33 -11.58 12.69
N SER A 210 -4.22 -11.15 11.79
CA SER A 210 -5.68 -11.07 12.04
C SER A 210 -6.37 -12.45 12.11
N LEU A 211 -5.73 -13.51 11.59
CA LEU A 211 -6.28 -14.86 11.65
C LEU A 211 -6.30 -15.40 13.08
N SER A 212 -7.32 -16.16 13.41
CA SER A 212 -7.36 -16.93 14.65
C SER A 212 -6.22 -17.97 14.71
N ARG A 213 -5.86 -18.41 15.91
CA ARG A 213 -4.85 -19.45 16.11
C ARG A 213 -5.18 -20.73 15.32
N ARG A 214 -6.46 -21.09 15.25
CA ARG A 214 -6.95 -22.27 14.52
C ARG A 214 -6.76 -22.13 13.01
N GLU A 215 -7.11 -20.99 12.43
CA GLU A 215 -6.97 -20.70 11.01
C GLU A 215 -5.49 -20.71 10.59
N ARG A 216 -4.62 -20.09 11.38
CA ARG A 216 -3.17 -20.16 11.16
C ARG A 216 -2.64 -21.59 11.17
N THR A 217 -3.10 -22.42 12.10
CA THR A 217 -2.71 -23.83 12.18
C THR A 217 -3.18 -24.63 10.97
N LEU A 218 -4.43 -24.41 10.52
CA LEU A 218 -4.99 -25.06 9.33
C LEU A 218 -4.19 -24.70 8.07
N LEU A 219 -3.89 -23.43 7.86
CA LEU A 219 -3.09 -22.99 6.71
C LEU A 219 -1.67 -23.55 6.78
N ARG A 220 -1.05 -23.59 7.96
CA ARG A 220 0.27 -24.21 8.12
C ARG A 220 0.24 -25.68 7.74
N GLN A 221 -0.72 -26.44 8.29
CA GLN A 221 -0.85 -27.87 8.01
C GLN A 221 -1.12 -28.15 6.53
N ARG A 222 -1.91 -27.28 5.87
CA ARG A 222 -2.22 -27.42 4.45
C ARG A 222 -1.02 -27.11 3.53
N TYR A 223 -0.25 -26.04 3.84
CA TYR A 223 0.74 -25.49 2.92
C TYR A 223 2.19 -25.78 3.29
N ILE A 224 2.48 -26.07 4.56
CA ILE A 224 3.84 -26.39 5.02
C ILE A 224 3.99 -27.86 5.32
N ASP A 225 3.01 -28.42 6.05
CA ASP A 225 3.01 -29.84 6.39
C ASP A 225 2.40 -30.69 5.26
N GLU A 226 1.99 -30.04 4.14
CA GLU A 226 1.47 -30.60 2.88
C GLU A 226 0.30 -31.59 3.08
N LEU A 227 -0.46 -31.46 4.18
CA LEU A 227 -1.59 -32.32 4.44
C LEU A 227 -2.71 -32.07 3.42
N ASP A 228 -3.18 -33.11 2.78
CA ASP A 228 -4.37 -33.05 1.94
C ASP A 228 -5.65 -32.86 2.77
N ILE A 229 -6.75 -32.57 2.11
CA ILE A 229 -8.05 -32.32 2.77
C ILE A 229 -8.53 -33.56 3.52
N GLU A 230 -8.24 -34.76 3.02
CA GLU A 230 -8.62 -36.01 3.66
C GLU A 230 -7.79 -36.26 4.93
N ALA A 231 -6.49 -35.97 4.89
CA ALA A 231 -5.63 -36.06 6.07
C ALA A 231 -6.03 -35.05 7.13
N LEU A 232 -6.38 -33.83 6.75
CA LEU A 232 -6.95 -32.83 7.67
C LEU A 232 -8.27 -33.31 8.26
N GLY A 233 -9.16 -33.88 7.44
CA GLY A 233 -10.41 -34.47 7.91
C GLY A 233 -10.17 -35.56 8.98
N ARG A 234 -9.24 -36.46 8.74
CA ARG A 234 -8.83 -37.50 9.70
C ARG A 234 -8.23 -36.91 10.98
N LEU A 235 -7.32 -35.93 10.83
CA LEU A 235 -6.64 -35.27 11.96
C LEU A 235 -7.63 -34.60 12.90
N TYR A 236 -8.63 -33.90 12.34
CA TYR A 236 -9.64 -33.16 13.11
C TYR A 236 -10.91 -33.97 13.38
N ARG A 237 -10.96 -35.23 12.96
CA ARG A 237 -12.11 -36.14 13.09
C ARG A 237 -13.39 -35.53 12.52
N VAL A 238 -13.30 -34.94 11.35
CA VAL A 238 -14.43 -34.36 10.61
C VAL A 238 -14.48 -34.88 9.18
N HIS A 239 -15.63 -34.73 8.54
CA HIS A 239 -15.76 -35.08 7.13
C HIS A 239 -14.84 -34.19 6.26
N PRO A 240 -14.21 -34.70 5.20
CA PRO A 240 -13.32 -33.93 4.32
C PRO A 240 -13.93 -32.63 3.81
N SER A 241 -15.24 -32.60 3.49
CA SER A 241 -15.94 -31.39 3.08
C SER A 241 -15.97 -30.30 4.16
N THR A 242 -15.95 -30.70 5.43
CA THR A 242 -15.89 -29.75 6.57
C THR A 242 -14.46 -29.19 6.69
N ALA A 243 -13.44 -30.03 6.57
CA ALA A 243 -12.05 -29.61 6.54
C ALA A 243 -11.79 -28.64 5.37
N PHE A 244 -12.30 -28.97 4.18
CA PHE A 244 -12.23 -28.08 3.00
C PHE A 244 -12.84 -26.70 3.27
N ARG A 245 -14.05 -26.66 3.85
CA ARG A 245 -14.68 -25.38 4.18
C ARG A 245 -13.86 -24.55 5.16
N TRP A 246 -13.25 -25.16 6.16
CA TRP A 246 -12.41 -24.46 7.12
C TRP A 246 -11.14 -23.88 6.48
N VAL A 247 -10.48 -24.65 5.62
CA VAL A 247 -9.32 -24.15 4.86
C VAL A 247 -9.74 -22.99 3.96
N LYS A 248 -10.84 -23.15 3.21
CA LYS A 248 -11.35 -22.09 2.33
C LYS A 248 -11.75 -20.83 3.10
N GLN A 249 -12.35 -20.97 4.26
CA GLN A 249 -12.68 -19.84 5.12
C GLN A 249 -11.42 -19.11 5.61
N ALA A 250 -10.38 -19.84 6.02
CA ALA A 250 -9.12 -19.26 6.45
C ALA A 250 -8.39 -18.55 5.28
N GLU A 251 -8.41 -19.13 4.08
CA GLU A 251 -7.88 -18.50 2.85
C GLU A 251 -8.63 -17.19 2.53
N GLN A 252 -9.96 -17.22 2.57
CA GLN A 252 -10.79 -16.04 2.30
C GLN A 252 -10.58 -14.95 3.33
N GLN A 253 -10.45 -15.29 4.60
CA GLN A 253 -10.18 -14.34 5.67
C GLN A 253 -8.81 -13.69 5.49
N LEU A 254 -7.79 -14.49 5.17
CA LEU A 254 -6.46 -13.97 4.87
C LEU A 254 -6.50 -13.01 3.67
N ALA A 255 -7.14 -13.42 2.58
CA ALA A 255 -7.25 -12.61 1.36
C ALA A 255 -7.99 -11.29 1.64
N SER A 256 -9.14 -11.34 2.33
CA SER A 256 -9.91 -10.14 2.64
C SER A 256 -9.17 -9.17 3.56
N SER A 257 -8.47 -9.67 4.58
CA SER A 257 -7.67 -8.85 5.50
C SER A 257 -6.45 -8.24 4.79
N THR A 258 -5.77 -9.01 3.93
CA THR A 258 -4.66 -8.53 3.10
C THR A 258 -5.14 -7.45 2.13
N ARG A 259 -6.30 -7.67 1.49
CA ARG A 259 -6.96 -6.72 0.59
C ARG A 259 -7.28 -5.42 1.30
N ALA A 260 -7.94 -5.48 2.45
CA ALA A 260 -8.28 -4.30 3.25
C ALA A 260 -7.02 -3.50 3.63
N SER A 261 -5.94 -4.18 4.04
CA SER A 261 -4.66 -3.54 4.35
C SER A 261 -3.99 -2.89 3.14
N LEU A 262 -4.08 -3.52 1.95
CA LEU A 262 -3.56 -2.94 0.71
C LEU A 262 -4.38 -1.73 0.26
N MET A 263 -5.71 -1.83 0.30
CA MET A 263 -6.61 -0.72 -0.02
C MET A 263 -6.32 0.49 0.86
N ASP A 264 -6.16 0.26 2.14
CA ASP A 264 -5.89 1.30 3.12
C ASP A 264 -4.49 1.93 2.93
N LYS A 265 -3.44 1.12 2.74
CA LYS A 265 -2.05 1.62 2.62
C LYS A 265 -1.70 2.22 1.26
N LEU A 266 -2.32 1.74 0.20
CA LEU A 266 -2.00 2.16 -1.17
C LEU A 266 -3.12 2.96 -1.83
N ALA A 267 -4.20 3.26 -1.10
CA ALA A 267 -5.35 4.00 -1.62
C ALA A 267 -5.94 3.35 -2.89
N LEU A 268 -6.12 2.03 -2.86
CA LEU A 268 -6.52 1.24 -4.01
C LEU A 268 -8.03 1.03 -4.06
N SER A 269 -8.61 1.11 -5.25
CA SER A 269 -9.97 0.61 -5.48
C SER A 269 -10.03 -0.92 -5.43
N GLU A 270 -11.21 -1.47 -5.20
CA GLU A 270 -11.42 -2.91 -5.11
C GLU A 270 -11.01 -3.66 -6.38
N SER A 271 -11.31 -3.11 -7.57
CA SER A 271 -10.89 -3.66 -8.86
C SER A 271 -9.37 -3.71 -9.03
N GLN A 272 -8.69 -2.73 -8.48
CA GLN A 272 -7.24 -2.63 -8.52
C GLN A 272 -6.56 -3.64 -7.59
N VAL A 273 -7.07 -3.86 -6.40
CA VAL A 273 -6.58 -4.88 -5.50
C VAL A 273 -6.80 -6.28 -6.08
N HIS A 274 -7.96 -6.51 -6.70
CA HIS A 274 -8.23 -7.78 -7.37
C HIS A 274 -7.23 -8.09 -8.50
N SER A 275 -6.74 -7.07 -9.20
CA SER A 275 -5.68 -7.22 -10.20
C SER A 275 -4.34 -7.60 -9.59
N ILE A 276 -3.95 -6.98 -8.46
CA ILE A 276 -2.76 -7.38 -7.71
C ILE A 276 -2.90 -8.81 -7.17
N GLU A 277 -4.05 -9.16 -6.61
CA GLU A 277 -4.30 -10.50 -6.08
C GLU A 277 -4.16 -11.58 -7.15
N ARG A 278 -4.70 -11.37 -8.35
CA ARG A 278 -4.51 -12.31 -9.47
C ARG A 278 -3.04 -12.45 -9.88
N MET A 279 -2.32 -11.32 -9.92
CA MET A 279 -0.90 -11.29 -10.22
C MET A 279 -0.06 -12.01 -9.15
N VAL A 280 -0.49 -11.90 -7.90
CA VAL A 280 0.21 -12.43 -6.72
C VAL A 280 -0.27 -13.83 -6.35
N ALA A 281 -1.44 -14.26 -6.81
CA ALA A 281 -1.99 -15.59 -6.47
C ALA A 281 -1.01 -16.74 -6.79
N SER A 282 -0.25 -16.63 -7.87
CA SER A 282 0.84 -17.56 -8.20
C SER A 282 2.04 -17.50 -7.23
N GLN A 283 2.23 -16.35 -6.58
CA GLN A 283 3.32 -16.08 -5.62
C GLN A 283 2.86 -16.22 -4.15
N LEU A 284 1.53 -16.22 -3.91
CA LEU A 284 0.94 -16.38 -2.58
C LEU A 284 1.38 -17.69 -1.93
N GLN A 285 1.41 -18.79 -2.69
CA GLN A 285 1.82 -20.08 -2.19
C GLN A 285 3.27 -20.06 -1.68
N VAL A 286 4.19 -19.46 -2.46
CA VAL A 286 5.59 -19.30 -2.08
C VAL A 286 5.76 -18.34 -0.89
N SER A 287 4.97 -17.27 -0.85
CA SER A 287 5.03 -16.28 0.24
C SER A 287 4.44 -16.83 1.53
N LEU A 288 3.33 -17.57 1.47
CA LEU A 288 2.74 -18.29 2.60
C LEU A 288 3.70 -19.34 3.16
N GLU A 289 4.30 -20.17 2.30
CA GLU A 289 5.31 -21.15 2.73
C GLU A 289 6.46 -20.47 3.47
N ARG A 290 6.99 -19.35 2.96
CA ARG A 290 8.09 -18.60 3.58
C ARG A 290 7.69 -17.99 4.92
N MET A 291 6.48 -17.43 5.03
CA MET A 291 5.97 -16.85 6.28
C MET A 291 5.68 -17.91 7.33
N LEU A 292 5.07 -19.03 6.92
CA LEU A 292 4.66 -20.08 7.82
C LEU A 292 5.85 -20.94 8.32
N ARG A 293 6.94 -21.07 7.52
CA ARG A 293 8.16 -21.76 7.95
C ARG A 293 8.89 -21.05 9.10
N GLY A 294 8.63 -19.73 9.34
CA GLY A 294 9.30 -18.99 10.40
C GLY A 294 10.80 -18.79 10.20
N LYS A 295 11.41 -17.83 10.87
CA LYS A 295 12.89 -17.81 11.00
C LYS A 295 13.35 -19.09 11.66
N PRO A 296 14.41 -19.76 11.17
CA PRO A 296 15.02 -20.86 11.92
C PRO A 296 15.38 -20.31 13.31
N ARG A 297 14.99 -21.05 14.36
CA ARG A 297 15.47 -20.79 15.70
C ARG A 297 17.01 -21.01 15.65
N THR A 298 17.76 -19.92 15.73
CA THR A 298 19.16 -19.95 16.17
C THR A 298 19.20 -20.21 17.65
#